data_0310e2aa65b8656896b284703816fa06
#
_entry.id   0310e2aa65b8656896b284703816fa06
#
_cell.length_a   1.000
_cell.length_b   1.000
_cell.length_c   1.000
_cell.angle_alpha   90.00
_cell.angle_beta   90.00
_cell.angle_gamma   90.00
#
_symmetry.space_group_name_H-M   'P 1'
#
loop_
_entity.id
_entity.type
_entity.pdbx_description
1 polymer ?
#
loop_
_entity_poly.entity_id
_entity_poly.type
_entity_poly.pdbx_seq_one_letter_code
_entity_poly.pdbx_strand_id
1 'polypeptide(L)'
;LRVTAYDNDGTSYDVTNEASHDFDSTTVGDKTLTVTYKEKTDTVDYRVVRNDEDKKVASISAVLNPTTYDRGTNTYGDLTVTATDNDGTTHVLNTSEYTVTGWDSSLEVGSESASRKLTIVLNSDNTISTTVDYEIVRSESDKQLNRIEATLEKTEYKRGEEIETLRV
;
A
#
# COMPACT_ATOMS: atom_id res chain seq x y z
N LEU A 1 -34.64 -11.47 18.03
CA LEU A 1 -35.89 -10.78 17.70
C LEU A 1 -36.86 -10.91 18.89
N ARG A 2 -37.54 -9.82 19.23
CA ARG A 2 -38.68 -9.80 20.16
C ARG A 2 -39.79 -9.02 19.51
N VAL A 3 -40.99 -9.59 19.51
CA VAL A 3 -42.20 -8.98 18.94
C VAL A 3 -43.26 -8.81 20.02
N THR A 4 -43.73 -7.57 20.20
CA THR A 4 -44.76 -7.22 21.18
C THR A 4 -45.98 -6.69 20.44
N ALA A 5 -47.14 -7.30 20.67
CA ALA A 5 -48.42 -6.79 20.17
C ALA A 5 -49.05 -5.85 21.20
N TYR A 6 -49.75 -4.84 20.70
CA TYR A 6 -50.50 -3.87 21.49
C TYR A 6 -51.96 -3.88 21.05
N ASP A 7 -52.88 -4.02 22.00
CA ASP A 7 -54.30 -3.88 21.77
C ASP A 7 -54.78 -2.43 21.88
N ASN A 8 -55.96 -2.13 21.40
CA ASN A 8 -56.55 -0.79 21.40
C ASN A 8 -56.89 -0.24 22.79
N ASP A 9 -56.89 -1.11 23.82
CA ASP A 9 -57.09 -0.72 25.23
C ASP A 9 -55.76 -0.41 25.96
N GLY A 10 -54.62 -0.52 25.25
CA GLY A 10 -53.28 -0.26 25.78
C GLY A 10 -52.62 -1.49 26.40
N THR A 11 -53.23 -2.65 26.40
CA THR A 11 -52.58 -3.91 26.83
C THR A 11 -51.53 -4.36 25.82
N SER A 12 -50.48 -5.04 26.30
CA SER A 12 -49.42 -5.57 25.45
C SER A 12 -49.02 -6.97 25.87
N TYR A 13 -48.64 -7.78 24.90
CA TYR A 13 -48.21 -9.17 25.12
C TYR A 13 -47.16 -9.61 24.11
N ASP A 14 -46.32 -10.56 24.50
CA ASP A 14 -45.24 -11.10 23.66
C ASP A 14 -45.81 -12.09 22.64
N VAL A 15 -45.57 -11.83 21.36
CA VAL A 15 -46.01 -12.66 20.22
C VAL A 15 -44.83 -13.16 19.39
N THR A 16 -43.63 -13.12 19.94
CA THR A 16 -42.38 -13.48 19.23
C THR A 16 -42.46 -14.85 18.55
N ASN A 17 -43.09 -15.84 19.19
CA ASN A 17 -43.19 -17.20 18.64
C ASN A 17 -44.36 -17.39 17.65
N GLU A 18 -45.24 -16.42 17.55
CA GLU A 18 -46.43 -16.45 16.68
C GLU A 18 -46.28 -15.57 15.43
N ALA A 19 -45.34 -14.60 15.49
CA ALA A 19 -45.06 -13.69 14.38
C ALA A 19 -44.19 -14.39 13.32
N SER A 20 -44.45 -14.10 12.06
CA SER A 20 -43.59 -14.47 10.94
C SER A 20 -42.63 -13.32 10.57
N HIS A 21 -41.51 -13.67 9.94
CA HIS A 21 -40.53 -12.68 9.48
C HIS A 21 -39.77 -13.15 8.24
N ASP A 22 -39.15 -12.22 7.53
CA ASP A 22 -38.37 -12.43 6.31
C ASP A 22 -36.85 -12.26 6.52
N PHE A 23 -36.31 -12.53 7.74
CA PHE A 23 -34.91 -12.40 8.03
C PHE A 23 -34.02 -13.19 7.06
N ASP A 24 -33.03 -12.48 6.43
CA ASP A 24 -32.07 -13.08 5.52
C ASP A 24 -30.64 -12.62 5.89
N SER A 25 -29.78 -13.57 6.25
CA SER A 25 -28.35 -13.36 6.50
C SER A 25 -27.44 -13.91 5.40
N THR A 26 -27.96 -14.28 4.24
CA THR A 26 -27.19 -14.93 3.17
C THR A 26 -26.39 -13.95 2.34
N THR A 27 -26.81 -12.68 2.26
CA THR A 27 -26.12 -11.65 1.51
C THR A 27 -25.75 -10.45 2.40
N VAL A 28 -24.53 -9.97 2.24
CA VAL A 28 -23.98 -8.81 2.98
C VAL A 28 -24.67 -7.52 2.54
N GLY A 29 -24.89 -6.62 3.48
CA GLY A 29 -25.45 -5.28 3.20
C GLY A 29 -26.48 -4.84 4.22
N ASP A 30 -26.98 -3.63 4.03
CA ASP A 30 -28.08 -3.09 4.82
C ASP A 30 -29.41 -3.69 4.32
N LYS A 31 -30.26 -4.12 5.25
CA LYS A 31 -31.51 -4.82 5.01
C LYS A 31 -32.59 -4.33 5.96
N THR A 32 -33.82 -4.55 5.57
CA THR A 32 -35.00 -4.27 6.40
C THR A 32 -35.73 -5.58 6.68
N LEU A 33 -35.85 -5.94 7.95
CA LEU A 33 -36.64 -7.06 8.41
C LEU A 33 -38.13 -6.65 8.48
N THR A 34 -38.99 -7.40 7.81
CA THR A 34 -40.44 -7.27 7.95
C THR A 34 -40.96 -8.33 8.91
N VAL A 35 -41.69 -7.89 9.92
CA VAL A 35 -42.36 -8.80 10.89
C VAL A 35 -43.86 -8.69 10.70
N THR A 36 -44.57 -9.82 10.69
CA THR A 36 -46.01 -9.88 10.48
C THR A 36 -46.66 -10.68 11.59
N TYR A 37 -47.73 -10.12 12.18
CA TYR A 37 -48.63 -10.80 13.12
C TYR A 37 -50.05 -10.33 12.89
N LYS A 38 -51.00 -11.28 12.64
CA LYS A 38 -52.43 -11.02 12.41
C LYS A 38 -52.69 -9.87 11.46
N GLU A 39 -52.10 -9.91 10.26
CA GLU A 39 -52.23 -8.88 9.20
C GLU A 39 -51.65 -7.50 9.55
N LYS A 40 -50.95 -7.37 10.68
CA LYS A 40 -50.16 -6.18 11.03
C LYS A 40 -48.71 -6.44 10.77
N THR A 41 -48.04 -5.45 10.21
CA THR A 41 -46.61 -5.49 9.88
C THR A 41 -45.85 -4.35 10.58
N ASP A 42 -44.61 -4.65 10.94
CA ASP A 42 -43.63 -3.65 11.38
C ASP A 42 -42.27 -3.97 10.77
N THR A 43 -41.41 -3.00 10.68
CA THR A 43 -40.09 -3.13 10.02
C THR A 43 -38.95 -2.68 10.93
N VAL A 44 -37.83 -3.39 10.86
CA VAL A 44 -36.61 -3.08 11.58
C VAL A 44 -35.40 -3.19 10.64
N ASP A 45 -34.60 -2.14 10.56
CA ASP A 45 -33.39 -2.17 9.78
C ASP A 45 -32.29 -2.96 10.52
N TYR A 46 -31.53 -3.77 9.76
CA TYR A 46 -30.37 -4.49 10.24
C TYR A 46 -29.30 -4.54 9.16
N ARG A 47 -28.10 -4.92 9.55
CA ARG A 47 -26.98 -5.05 8.63
C ARG A 47 -26.36 -6.44 8.74
N VAL A 48 -26.16 -7.08 7.61
CA VAL A 48 -25.38 -8.31 7.49
C VAL A 48 -23.93 -7.92 7.14
N VAL A 49 -23.00 -8.33 7.97
CA VAL A 49 -21.57 -8.11 7.75
C VAL A 49 -20.88 -9.42 7.37
N ARG A 50 -19.73 -9.34 6.72
CA ARG A 50 -18.89 -10.51 6.45
C ARG A 50 -18.39 -11.10 7.76
N ASN A 51 -18.32 -12.42 7.84
CA ASN A 51 -17.57 -13.09 8.90
C ASN A 51 -16.06 -13.09 8.56
N ASP A 52 -15.21 -13.43 9.52
CA ASP A 52 -13.75 -13.41 9.33
C ASP A 52 -13.28 -14.44 8.28
N GLU A 53 -14.00 -15.54 8.10
CA GLU A 53 -13.70 -16.57 7.10
C GLU A 53 -13.96 -16.09 5.66
N ASP A 54 -14.83 -15.12 5.47
CA ASP A 54 -15.15 -14.51 4.17
C ASP A 54 -14.18 -13.38 3.78
N LYS A 55 -13.32 -12.96 4.70
CA LYS A 55 -12.33 -11.93 4.43
C LYS A 55 -11.24 -12.45 3.51
N LYS A 56 -10.98 -11.71 2.45
CA LYS A 56 -9.91 -11.97 1.50
C LYS A 56 -9.24 -10.67 1.14
N VAL A 57 -7.94 -10.71 0.99
CA VAL A 57 -7.19 -9.56 0.48
C VAL A 57 -7.71 -9.20 -0.92
N ALA A 58 -8.12 -7.97 -1.08
CA ALA A 58 -8.59 -7.41 -2.35
C ALA A 58 -7.49 -6.65 -3.09
N SER A 59 -6.57 -6.03 -2.35
CA SER A 59 -5.43 -5.31 -2.91
C SER A 59 -4.31 -5.18 -1.89
N ILE A 60 -3.10 -4.90 -2.40
CA ILE A 60 -1.95 -4.55 -1.56
C ILE A 60 -1.36 -3.20 -2.00
N SER A 61 -0.77 -2.48 -1.06
CA SER A 61 0.05 -1.29 -1.28
C SER A 61 1.39 -1.44 -0.58
N ALA A 62 2.42 -0.75 -1.07
CA ALA A 62 3.75 -0.83 -0.49
C ALA A 62 4.39 0.55 -0.34
N VAL A 63 5.16 0.70 0.73
CA VAL A 63 5.98 1.89 1.01
C VAL A 63 7.42 1.43 1.28
N LEU A 64 8.36 2.01 0.56
CA LEU A 64 9.79 1.75 0.70
C LEU A 64 10.49 2.97 1.33
N ASN A 65 11.38 2.74 2.29
CA ASN A 65 12.15 3.80 2.92
C ASN A 65 13.60 3.31 3.26
N PRO A 66 14.64 3.96 2.78
CA PRO A 66 14.65 5.06 1.81
C PRO A 66 14.24 4.61 0.39
N THR A 67 14.06 5.57 -0.52
CA THR A 67 13.78 5.31 -1.95
C THR A 67 14.97 5.58 -2.86
N THR A 68 16.09 6.05 -2.31
CA THR A 68 17.33 6.30 -3.04
C THR A 68 18.48 5.53 -2.41
N TYR A 69 19.27 4.87 -3.25
CA TYR A 69 20.36 3.98 -2.82
C TYR A 69 21.60 4.20 -3.66
N ASP A 70 22.75 4.02 -3.05
CA ASP A 70 24.02 4.03 -3.77
C ASP A 70 24.16 2.76 -4.64
N ARG A 71 24.83 2.94 -5.78
CA ARG A 71 25.25 1.83 -6.63
C ARG A 71 25.99 0.77 -5.82
N GLY A 72 25.63 -0.49 -6.02
CA GLY A 72 26.25 -1.64 -5.34
C GLY A 72 25.68 -1.91 -3.95
N THR A 73 24.66 -1.20 -3.49
CA THR A 73 23.94 -1.53 -2.25
C THR A 73 23.34 -2.93 -2.34
N ASN A 74 23.62 -3.79 -1.35
CA ASN A 74 23.27 -5.20 -1.42
C ASN A 74 21.78 -5.49 -1.36
N THR A 75 21.01 -4.66 -0.63
CA THR A 75 19.55 -4.85 -0.43
C THR A 75 18.85 -3.50 -0.27
N TYR A 76 17.55 -3.50 -0.52
CA TYR A 76 16.70 -2.35 -0.20
C TYR A 76 16.50 -2.20 1.32
N GLY A 77 16.01 -1.04 1.73
CA GLY A 77 15.72 -0.69 3.12
C GLY A 77 14.38 -1.24 3.62
N ASP A 78 13.74 -0.48 4.51
CA ASP A 78 12.48 -0.90 5.12
C ASP A 78 11.34 -0.87 4.10
N LEU A 79 10.72 -2.02 3.88
CA LEU A 79 9.54 -2.19 3.05
C LEU A 79 8.34 -2.54 3.93
N THR A 80 7.33 -1.68 3.90
CA THR A 80 6.04 -1.94 4.55
C THR A 80 5.00 -2.25 3.49
N VAL A 81 4.37 -3.43 3.59
CA VAL A 81 3.29 -3.87 2.69
C VAL A 81 2.00 -3.92 3.49
N THR A 82 0.98 -3.21 3.00
CA THR A 82 -0.35 -3.14 3.63
C THR A 82 -1.37 -3.79 2.71
N ALA A 83 -2.11 -4.75 3.24
CA ALA A 83 -3.26 -5.35 2.56
C ALA A 83 -4.54 -4.55 2.88
N THR A 84 -5.42 -4.50 1.90
CA THR A 84 -6.80 -4.05 2.05
C THR A 84 -7.71 -5.22 1.72
N ASP A 85 -8.55 -5.62 2.66
CA ASP A 85 -9.48 -6.72 2.51
C ASP A 85 -10.75 -6.29 1.73
N ASN A 86 -11.53 -7.29 1.29
CA ASN A 86 -12.75 -7.08 0.54
C ASN A 86 -13.88 -6.41 1.34
N ASP A 87 -13.71 -6.22 2.66
CA ASP A 87 -14.60 -5.45 3.53
C ASP A 87 -14.11 -4.01 3.79
N GLY A 88 -12.93 -3.64 3.22
CA GLY A 88 -12.30 -2.34 3.38
C GLY A 88 -11.40 -2.22 4.61
N THR A 89 -11.26 -3.26 5.41
CA THR A 89 -10.29 -3.26 6.52
C THR A 89 -8.85 -3.39 6.00
N THR A 90 -7.89 -2.83 6.72
CA THR A 90 -6.48 -2.85 6.34
C THR A 90 -5.62 -3.45 7.44
N HIS A 91 -4.56 -4.18 7.04
CA HIS A 91 -3.55 -4.71 7.96
C HIS A 91 -2.19 -4.80 7.29
N VAL A 92 -1.11 -4.75 8.09
CA VAL A 92 0.26 -4.91 7.58
C VAL A 92 0.56 -6.40 7.42
N LEU A 93 1.09 -6.76 6.25
CA LEU A 93 1.51 -8.13 5.93
C LEU A 93 2.89 -8.45 6.53
N ASN A 94 3.06 -9.70 6.98
CA ASN A 94 4.37 -10.22 7.33
C ASN A 94 5.17 -10.56 6.06
N THR A 95 6.49 -10.58 6.16
CA THR A 95 7.40 -10.87 5.02
C THR A 95 7.22 -12.26 4.43
N SER A 96 6.59 -13.19 5.15
CA SER A 96 6.24 -14.54 4.66
C SER A 96 4.97 -14.57 3.79
N GLU A 97 4.18 -13.50 3.77
CA GLU A 97 2.90 -13.42 3.06
C GLU A 97 3.02 -12.85 1.65
N TYR A 98 4.18 -12.30 1.29
CA TYR A 98 4.43 -11.76 -0.04
C TYR A 98 5.83 -12.08 -0.54
N THR A 99 6.03 -11.96 -1.84
CA THR A 99 7.32 -12.10 -2.51
C THR A 99 7.71 -10.79 -3.15
N VAL A 100 8.99 -10.39 -3.01
CA VAL A 100 9.55 -9.17 -3.61
C VAL A 100 10.55 -9.56 -4.68
N THR A 101 10.46 -8.91 -5.84
CA THR A 101 11.40 -9.07 -6.96
C THR A 101 11.77 -7.71 -7.55
N GLY A 102 12.80 -7.67 -8.40
CA GLY A 102 13.17 -6.46 -9.13
C GLY A 102 14.20 -5.59 -8.42
N TRP A 103 14.82 -6.05 -7.31
CA TRP A 103 15.96 -5.33 -6.75
C TRP A 103 17.17 -5.43 -7.68
N ASP A 104 17.67 -4.27 -8.10
CA ASP A 104 18.87 -4.15 -8.93
C ASP A 104 19.59 -2.85 -8.59
N SER A 105 20.75 -2.97 -7.96
CA SER A 105 21.59 -1.82 -7.57
C SER A 105 22.69 -1.51 -8.60
N SER A 106 22.61 -2.09 -9.79
CA SER A 106 23.56 -1.77 -10.85
C SER A 106 23.27 -0.39 -11.45
N LEU A 107 24.33 0.25 -11.94
CA LEU A 107 24.26 1.51 -12.67
C LEU A 107 25.20 1.41 -13.86
N GLU A 108 24.74 1.79 -15.05
CA GLU A 108 25.56 1.79 -16.26
C GLU A 108 26.71 2.80 -16.15
N VAL A 109 27.81 2.47 -16.82
CA VAL A 109 29.00 3.33 -16.86
C VAL A 109 28.63 4.67 -17.52
N GLY A 110 28.90 5.75 -16.82
CA GLY A 110 28.58 7.10 -17.31
C GLY A 110 27.23 7.65 -16.87
N SER A 111 26.33 6.81 -16.30
CA SER A 111 25.07 7.28 -15.74
C SER A 111 25.25 7.83 -14.33
N GLU A 112 24.51 8.89 -14.00
CA GLU A 112 24.48 9.47 -12.65
C GLU A 112 23.41 8.81 -11.78
N SER A 113 22.30 8.39 -12.37
CA SER A 113 21.24 7.67 -11.68
C SER A 113 20.45 6.73 -12.61
N ALA A 114 19.65 5.84 -12.01
CA ALA A 114 18.71 4.98 -12.72
C ALA A 114 17.47 4.71 -11.85
N SER A 115 16.30 4.97 -12.41
CA SER A 115 15.03 4.59 -11.78
C SER A 115 14.76 3.11 -11.96
N ARG A 116 14.27 2.46 -10.91
CA ARG A 116 13.97 1.03 -10.82
C ARG A 116 12.64 0.80 -10.13
N LYS A 117 12.14 -0.43 -10.18
CA LYS A 117 10.91 -0.84 -9.51
C LYS A 117 11.11 -2.13 -8.74
N LEU A 118 10.63 -2.16 -7.51
CA LEU A 118 10.33 -3.43 -6.84
C LEU A 118 8.92 -3.86 -7.24
N THR A 119 8.74 -5.15 -7.46
CA THR A 119 7.43 -5.77 -7.64
C THR A 119 7.14 -6.65 -6.43
N ILE A 120 6.00 -6.43 -5.80
CA ILE A 120 5.52 -7.14 -4.63
C ILE A 120 4.29 -7.94 -5.05
N VAL A 121 4.30 -9.24 -4.79
CA VAL A 121 3.23 -10.18 -5.16
C VAL A 121 2.75 -10.90 -3.91
N LEU A 122 1.44 -10.95 -3.69
CA LEU A 122 0.84 -11.67 -2.57
C LEU A 122 0.98 -13.19 -2.78
N ASN A 123 1.49 -13.91 -1.78
CA ASN A 123 1.74 -15.37 -1.90
C ASN A 123 0.46 -16.21 -1.95
N SER A 124 -0.62 -15.76 -1.30
CA SER A 124 -1.91 -16.47 -1.29
C SER A 124 -2.70 -16.27 -2.59
N ASP A 125 -2.42 -15.19 -3.35
CA ASP A 125 -3.03 -14.91 -4.65
C ASP A 125 -2.08 -14.10 -5.52
N ASN A 126 -1.41 -14.76 -6.44
CA ASN A 126 -0.40 -14.15 -7.31
C ASN A 126 -0.95 -13.17 -8.36
N THR A 127 -2.26 -13.02 -8.45
CA THR A 127 -2.90 -11.98 -9.27
C THR A 127 -2.91 -10.62 -8.57
N ILE A 128 -2.72 -10.61 -7.24
CA ILE A 128 -2.66 -9.39 -6.44
C ILE A 128 -1.20 -8.96 -6.29
N SER A 129 -0.87 -7.83 -6.87
CA SER A 129 0.48 -7.28 -6.85
C SER A 129 0.49 -5.75 -6.79
N THR A 130 1.61 -5.19 -6.38
CA THR A 130 1.89 -3.75 -6.41
C THR A 130 3.34 -3.50 -6.77
N THR A 131 3.68 -2.27 -7.10
CA THR A 131 5.06 -1.85 -7.37
C THR A 131 5.41 -0.62 -6.56
N VAL A 132 6.69 -0.48 -6.21
CA VAL A 132 7.24 0.73 -5.61
C VAL A 132 8.51 1.13 -6.36
N ASP A 133 8.61 2.42 -6.67
CA ASP A 133 9.76 2.97 -7.38
C ASP A 133 10.91 3.23 -6.40
N TYR A 134 12.14 3.06 -6.90
CA TYR A 134 13.36 3.47 -6.22
C TYR A 134 14.39 3.98 -7.23
N GLU A 135 15.39 4.69 -6.75
CA GLU A 135 16.46 5.24 -7.56
C GLU A 135 17.81 4.71 -7.10
N ILE A 136 18.64 4.32 -8.05
CA ILE A 136 20.06 4.02 -7.81
C ILE A 136 20.85 5.24 -8.28
N VAL A 137 21.72 5.73 -7.40
CA VAL A 137 22.58 6.88 -7.69
C VAL A 137 24.06 6.48 -7.64
N ARG A 138 24.88 7.25 -8.31
CA ARG A 138 26.32 7.12 -8.22
C ARG A 138 26.78 7.55 -6.83
N SER A 139 27.52 6.69 -6.15
CA SER A 139 28.17 7.03 -4.90
C SER A 139 29.30 8.04 -5.12
N GLU A 140 29.54 8.91 -4.14
CA GLU A 140 30.71 9.79 -4.14
C GLU A 140 32.02 9.02 -4.24
N SER A 141 32.07 7.80 -3.67
CA SER A 141 33.23 6.90 -3.77
C SER A 141 33.49 6.35 -5.18
N ASP A 142 32.46 6.35 -6.04
CA ASP A 142 32.57 5.93 -7.45
C ASP A 142 33.05 7.04 -8.37
N LYS A 143 33.12 8.28 -7.87
CA LYS A 143 33.61 9.42 -8.65
C LYS A 143 35.10 9.29 -8.90
N GLN A 144 35.49 9.16 -10.14
CA GLN A 144 36.88 9.15 -10.58
C GLN A 144 37.14 10.39 -11.40
N LEU A 145 38.33 10.97 -11.19
CA LEU A 145 38.79 12.08 -12.02
C LEU A 145 38.88 11.59 -13.47
N ASN A 146 38.01 12.11 -14.32
CA ASN A 146 37.99 11.76 -15.75
C ASN A 146 38.84 12.66 -16.60
N ARG A 147 38.88 13.95 -16.26
CA ARG A 147 39.59 14.96 -17.07
C ARG A 147 40.01 16.15 -16.20
N ILE A 148 41.16 16.71 -16.51
CA ILE A 148 41.55 18.05 -16.08
C ILE A 148 41.66 18.94 -17.31
N GLU A 149 41.32 20.19 -17.18
CA GLU A 149 41.50 21.21 -18.20
C GLU A 149 42.26 22.37 -17.56
N ALA A 150 43.29 22.84 -18.25
CA ALA A 150 44.08 23.97 -17.83
C ALA A 150 44.00 25.09 -18.88
N THR A 151 43.78 26.28 -18.43
CA THR A 151 43.79 27.49 -19.27
C THR A 151 44.76 28.49 -18.69
N LEU A 152 45.45 29.23 -19.56
CA LEU A 152 46.28 30.36 -19.19
C LEU A 152 45.55 31.65 -19.57
N GLU A 153 45.43 32.57 -18.65
CA GLU A 153 44.89 33.92 -18.94
C GLU A 153 45.85 34.73 -19.83
N LYS A 154 47.14 34.40 -19.76
CA LYS A 154 48.19 35.04 -20.53
C LYS A 154 49.00 33.95 -21.26
N THR A 155 49.20 34.11 -22.55
CA THR A 155 49.93 33.15 -23.39
C THR A 155 51.38 33.55 -23.70
N GLU A 156 51.78 34.75 -23.33
CA GLU A 156 53.19 35.28 -23.52
C GLU A 156 53.78 35.67 -22.17
N TYR A 157 54.90 35.04 -21.86
CA TYR A 157 55.67 35.29 -20.62
C TYR A 157 57.07 35.78 -20.93
N LYS A 158 57.55 36.67 -20.12
CA LYS A 158 58.99 37.09 -20.20
C LYS A 158 59.88 36.03 -19.58
N ARG A 159 61.10 35.92 -20.02
CA ARG A 159 62.09 35.02 -19.43
C ARG A 159 62.25 35.26 -17.94
N GLY A 160 62.00 34.24 -17.11
CA GLY A 160 62.00 34.29 -15.65
C GLY A 160 60.70 34.75 -15.00
N GLU A 161 59.65 34.97 -15.77
CA GLU A 161 58.31 35.24 -15.27
C GLU A 161 57.66 33.94 -14.84
N GLU A 162 57.09 33.92 -13.64
CA GLU A 162 56.36 32.74 -13.09
C GLU A 162 54.87 32.82 -13.41
N ILE A 163 54.26 31.67 -13.54
CA ILE A 163 52.79 31.55 -13.66
C ILE A 163 52.21 31.85 -12.28
N GLU A 164 51.30 32.81 -12.18
CA GLU A 164 50.52 33.00 -10.95
C GLU A 164 49.66 31.76 -10.68
N THR A 165 49.96 31.03 -9.60
CA THR A 165 49.18 29.89 -9.20
C THR A 165 47.81 30.34 -8.72
N LEU A 166 46.75 29.90 -9.39
CA LEU A 166 45.40 30.03 -8.89
C LEU A 166 45.32 29.46 -7.47
N ARG A 167 44.97 30.32 -6.50
CA ARG A 167 44.57 29.86 -5.18
C ARG A 167 43.16 29.32 -5.29
N VAL A 168 42.99 27.99 -5.14
CA VAL A 168 41.72 27.31 -4.99
C VAL A 168 41.12 27.67 -3.63
#